data_db6231dbc68a5882819fce44fa42ed70
#
_entry.id   db6231dbc68a5882819fce44fa42ed70
#
_cell.length_a   1.000
_cell.length_b   1.000
_cell.length_c   1.000
_cell.angle_alpha   90.00
_cell.angle_beta   90.00
_cell.angle_gamma   90.00
#
_symmetry.space_group_name_H-M   'P 1'
#
loop_
_entity.id
_entity.type
_entity.pdbx_description
1 polymer ?
#
loop_
_entity_poly.entity_id
_entity_poly.type
_entity_poly.pdbx_seq_one_letter_code
_entity_poly.pdbx_strand_id
1 'polypeptide(L)'
;GRTTLFAGQTTGDDNLHRKTGWFVQTEKQLGKLNLRSAFLDFRTRQDQPASLPALQAFGLEPGSSGKGFDRQQIWTTRLEYQPRDRWLFDLELLGSRGTHGQDGYRERKAGFVAAVTYGELDERKGGTWETWLRYYHQPQSSILFHTMDGDTGFFQRQGFQGWGVRMDYVVFPGLVWAIEGFRLQNRKAGPFTRDFREWVLGTSVTAYF
;
A
#
# COMPACT_ATOMS: atom_id res chain seq x y z
N GLY A 1 -22.86 -11.05 -6.04
CA GLY A 1 -21.86 -10.37 -5.18
C GLY A 1 -21.31 -11.32 -4.13
N ARG A 2 -20.11 -11.09 -3.73
CA ARG A 2 -19.42 -11.84 -2.66
C ARG A 2 -19.13 -10.92 -1.50
N THR A 3 -19.36 -11.41 -0.28
CA THR A 3 -18.98 -10.71 0.95
C THR A 3 -17.97 -11.55 1.72
N THR A 4 -16.88 -10.97 2.13
CA THR A 4 -15.84 -11.60 2.94
C THR A 4 -15.69 -10.87 4.25
N LEU A 5 -15.70 -11.61 5.36
CA LEU A 5 -15.40 -11.11 6.70
C LEU A 5 -14.14 -11.80 7.19
N PHE A 6 -13.21 -11.03 7.69
CA PHE A 6 -11.98 -11.55 8.30
C PHE A 6 -11.71 -10.80 9.62
N ALA A 7 -11.31 -11.56 10.63
CA ALA A 7 -10.76 -11.02 11.87
C ALA A 7 -9.45 -11.75 12.18
N GLY A 8 -8.43 -11.02 12.58
CA GLY A 8 -7.12 -11.61 12.82
C GLY A 8 -6.18 -10.68 13.55
N GLN A 9 -5.01 -11.21 13.83
CA GLN A 9 -3.90 -10.50 14.41
C GLN A 9 -2.71 -10.58 13.47
N THR A 10 -2.08 -9.43 13.22
CA THR A 10 -0.80 -9.38 12.50
C THR A 10 0.31 -9.05 13.49
N THR A 11 1.42 -9.76 13.39
CA THR A 11 2.67 -9.43 14.08
C THR A 11 3.65 -8.93 13.04
N GLY A 12 4.24 -7.74 13.25
CA GLY A 12 5.32 -7.28 12.40
C GLY A 12 6.62 -8.06 12.68
N ASP A 13 7.55 -8.04 11.75
CA ASP A 13 8.85 -8.71 11.83
C ASP A 13 9.69 -8.24 13.03
N ASP A 14 9.41 -7.06 13.55
CA ASP A 14 10.11 -6.44 14.68
C ASP A 14 9.54 -6.82 16.04
N ASN A 15 8.50 -7.63 16.11
CA ASN A 15 7.76 -8.01 17.34
C ASN A 15 7.29 -6.81 18.23
N LEU A 16 7.48 -5.58 17.75
CA LEU A 16 7.25 -4.35 18.51
C LEU A 16 5.80 -3.88 18.45
N HIS A 17 5.06 -4.30 17.44
CA HIS A 17 3.68 -3.83 17.23
C HIS A 17 2.76 -4.97 16.82
N ARG A 18 1.98 -5.46 17.77
CA ARG A 18 0.88 -6.36 17.45
C ARG A 18 -0.33 -5.53 17.05
N LYS A 19 -0.82 -5.74 15.83
CA LYS A 19 -2.08 -5.16 15.38
C LYS A 19 -3.15 -6.22 15.39
N THR A 20 -4.24 -5.92 16.07
CA THR A 20 -5.47 -6.71 15.97
C THR A 20 -6.46 -5.94 15.12
N GLY A 21 -7.17 -6.61 14.27
CA GLY A 21 -8.13 -5.93 13.44
C GLY A 21 -9.11 -6.86 12.77
N TRP A 22 -10.08 -6.26 12.16
CA TRP A 22 -11.04 -6.93 11.31
C TRP A 22 -11.28 -6.11 10.04
N PHE A 23 -11.67 -6.78 9.00
CA PHE A 23 -12.16 -6.12 7.81
C PHE A 23 -13.40 -6.84 7.27
N VAL A 24 -14.22 -6.07 6.60
CA VAL A 24 -15.31 -6.56 5.77
C VAL A 24 -15.09 -6.06 4.35
N GLN A 25 -15.28 -6.94 3.39
CA GLN A 25 -15.16 -6.62 1.98
C GLN A 25 -16.39 -7.13 1.24
N THR A 26 -16.87 -6.32 0.32
CA THR A 26 -17.91 -6.70 -0.64
C THR A 26 -17.38 -6.54 -2.06
N GLU A 27 -17.77 -7.43 -2.92
CA GLU A 27 -17.39 -7.42 -4.33
C GLU A 27 -18.61 -7.67 -5.21
N LYS A 28 -18.72 -6.90 -6.29
CA LYS A 28 -19.80 -7.02 -7.26
C LYS A 28 -19.27 -6.80 -8.67
N GLN A 29 -19.47 -7.81 -9.51
CA GLN A 29 -19.17 -7.72 -10.94
C GLN A 29 -20.40 -7.17 -11.69
N LEU A 30 -20.18 -6.16 -12.53
CA LEU A 30 -21.17 -5.48 -13.36
C LEU A 30 -20.67 -5.43 -14.81
N GLY A 31 -20.82 -6.54 -15.53
CA GLY A 31 -20.24 -6.67 -16.87
C GLY A 31 -18.73 -6.54 -16.86
N LYS A 32 -18.21 -5.49 -17.52
CA LYS A 32 -16.77 -5.17 -17.59
C LYS A 32 -16.26 -4.37 -16.40
N LEU A 33 -17.11 -4.00 -15.47
CA LEU A 33 -16.80 -3.27 -14.26
C LEU A 33 -16.83 -4.20 -13.05
N ASN A 34 -15.73 -4.21 -12.28
CA ASN A 34 -15.68 -4.85 -10.96
C ASN A 34 -15.64 -3.76 -9.90
N LEU A 35 -16.54 -3.82 -8.95
CA LEU A 35 -16.62 -2.92 -7.79
C LEU A 35 -16.29 -3.71 -6.54
N ARG A 36 -15.26 -3.27 -5.82
CA ARG A 36 -14.87 -3.82 -4.52
C ARG A 36 -14.86 -2.71 -3.48
N SER A 37 -15.56 -2.91 -2.38
CA SER A 37 -15.54 -1.98 -1.25
C SER A 37 -15.12 -2.72 0.00
N ALA A 38 -14.27 -2.11 0.81
CA ALA A 38 -13.80 -2.67 2.06
C ALA A 38 -13.77 -1.64 3.18
N PHE A 39 -13.99 -2.11 4.38
CA PHE A 39 -13.78 -1.38 5.61
C PHE A 39 -12.84 -2.18 6.51
N LEU A 40 -11.84 -1.51 7.05
CA LEU A 40 -10.82 -2.09 7.92
C LEU A 40 -10.74 -1.28 9.22
N ASP A 41 -10.71 -1.96 10.35
CA ASP A 41 -10.48 -1.35 11.68
C ASP A 41 -9.32 -2.09 12.35
N PHE A 42 -8.20 -1.42 12.51
CA PHE A 42 -7.00 -1.95 13.15
C PHE A 42 -6.69 -1.19 14.42
N ARG A 43 -6.27 -1.93 15.45
CA ARG A 43 -5.79 -1.40 16.73
C ARG A 43 -4.41 -1.95 17.01
N THR A 44 -3.50 -1.09 17.40
CA THR A 44 -2.18 -1.47 17.87
C THR A 44 -2.26 -1.71 19.37
N ARG A 45 -1.83 -2.87 19.83
CA ARG A 45 -1.69 -3.14 21.26
C ARG A 45 -0.33 -2.59 21.69
N GLN A 46 -0.35 -1.58 22.54
CA GLN A 46 0.83 -0.97 23.10
C GLN A 46 1.32 -1.80 24.28
N ASP A 47 1.99 -2.90 24.04
CA ASP A 47 2.57 -3.66 25.16
C ASP A 47 4.02 -3.25 25.47
N GLN A 48 4.70 -2.49 24.57
CA GLN A 48 6.03 -1.93 24.82
C GLN A 48 6.28 -0.64 24.03
N PRO A 49 6.93 0.38 24.63
CA PRO A 49 7.47 1.50 23.85
C PRO A 49 8.55 0.96 22.92
N ALA A 50 8.55 1.40 21.67
CA ALA A 50 9.62 1.09 20.74
C ALA A 50 10.98 1.39 21.39
N SER A 51 11.88 0.42 21.45
CA SER A 51 13.18 0.62 22.08
C SER A 51 13.96 1.71 21.31
N LEU A 52 14.62 2.59 22.04
CA LEU A 52 15.47 3.64 21.47
C LEU A 52 16.40 3.14 20.35
N PRO A 53 17.05 1.95 20.47
CA PRO A 53 17.90 1.39 19.43
C PRO A 53 17.16 1.10 18.11
N ALA A 54 15.90 0.64 18.16
CA ALA A 54 15.12 0.37 16.95
C ALA A 54 14.76 1.67 16.22
N LEU A 55 14.44 2.74 16.94
CA LEU A 55 14.18 4.05 16.35
C LEU A 55 15.45 4.63 15.71
N GLN A 56 16.60 4.50 16.35
CA GLN A 56 17.89 4.96 15.84
C GLN A 56 18.36 4.17 14.62
N ALA A 57 18.16 2.85 14.59
CA ALA A 57 18.49 2.02 13.43
C ALA A 57 17.73 2.44 12.16
N PHE A 58 16.57 3.08 12.31
CA PHE A 58 15.77 3.62 11.21
C PHE A 58 15.99 5.13 10.98
N GLY A 59 16.99 5.76 11.60
CA GLY A 59 17.28 7.19 11.43
C GLY A 59 16.18 8.11 11.99
N LEU A 60 15.39 7.63 12.95
CA LEU A 60 14.33 8.40 13.59
C LEU A 60 14.87 9.05 14.86
N GLU A 61 14.80 10.38 14.93
CA GLU A 61 15.12 11.14 16.13
C GLU A 61 14.19 10.77 17.29
N PRO A 62 14.69 10.67 18.54
CA PRO A 62 13.84 10.56 19.71
C PRO A 62 12.90 11.77 19.77
N GLY A 63 11.61 11.55 19.68
CA GLY A 63 10.60 12.61 19.62
C GLY A 63 10.06 12.93 18.22
N SER A 64 10.68 12.45 17.15
CA SER A 64 9.98 12.36 15.87
C SER A 64 8.81 11.38 16.04
N SER A 65 7.61 11.78 15.64
CA SER A 65 6.39 10.97 15.75
C SER A 65 6.40 9.73 14.84
N GLY A 66 7.47 8.93 14.91
CA GLY A 66 7.56 7.61 14.31
C GLY A 66 6.59 6.59 14.94
N LYS A 67 5.74 7.06 15.85
CA LYS A 67 4.66 6.28 16.44
C LYS A 67 3.58 6.11 15.39
N GLY A 68 3.36 4.87 15.00
CA GLY A 68 2.21 4.51 14.19
C GLY A 68 0.90 4.86 14.91
N PHE A 69 -0.20 4.86 14.20
CA PHE A 69 -1.51 5.10 14.80
C PHE A 69 -1.90 3.93 15.73
N ASP A 70 -2.44 4.26 16.91
CA ASP A 70 -2.97 3.25 17.85
C ASP A 70 -4.24 2.61 17.28
N ARG A 71 -5.00 3.38 16.53
CA ARG A 71 -6.15 2.90 15.79
C ARG A 71 -6.17 3.49 14.39
N GLN A 72 -6.40 2.64 13.40
CA GLN A 72 -6.60 3.02 12.02
C GLN A 72 -7.91 2.43 11.51
N GLN A 73 -8.74 3.30 10.93
CA GLN A 73 -9.96 2.91 10.23
C GLN A 73 -9.80 3.34 8.78
N ILE A 74 -9.96 2.40 7.86
CA ILE A 74 -9.74 2.63 6.45
C ILE A 74 -10.96 2.13 5.68
N TRP A 75 -11.47 2.98 4.81
CA TRP A 75 -12.51 2.65 3.84
C TRP A 75 -11.89 2.69 2.46
N THR A 76 -12.09 1.66 1.69
CA THR A 76 -11.65 1.63 0.29
C THR A 76 -12.82 1.32 -0.62
N THR A 77 -12.79 1.91 -1.81
CA THR A 77 -13.67 1.54 -2.91
C THR A 77 -12.84 1.49 -4.16
N ARG A 78 -12.69 0.30 -4.72
CA ARG A 78 -11.92 0.02 -5.93
C ARG A 78 -12.85 -0.27 -7.08
N LEU A 79 -12.61 0.41 -8.19
CA LEU A 79 -13.29 0.29 -9.46
C LEU A 79 -12.30 -0.24 -10.48
N GLU A 80 -12.51 -1.43 -10.98
CA GLU A 80 -11.72 -2.03 -12.04
C GLU A 80 -12.58 -2.10 -13.31
N TYR A 81 -12.12 -1.50 -14.38
CA TYR A 81 -12.81 -1.48 -15.66
C TYR A 81 -11.94 -2.06 -16.77
N GLN A 82 -12.39 -3.14 -17.38
CA GLN A 82 -11.71 -3.83 -18.47
C GLN A 82 -12.48 -3.68 -19.78
N PRO A 83 -12.26 -2.62 -20.55
CA PRO A 83 -12.98 -2.37 -21.81
C PRO A 83 -12.63 -3.39 -22.90
N ARG A 84 -11.36 -3.86 -22.90
CA ARG A 84 -10.80 -4.84 -23.86
C ARG A 84 -9.81 -5.75 -23.13
N ASP A 85 -9.48 -6.89 -23.70
CA ASP A 85 -8.69 -7.95 -23.06
C ASP A 85 -7.31 -7.49 -22.54
N ARG A 86 -6.70 -6.48 -23.18
CA ARG A 86 -5.37 -5.99 -22.79
C ARG A 86 -5.36 -4.70 -21.99
N TRP A 87 -6.52 -4.11 -21.70
CA TRP A 87 -6.62 -2.85 -20.98
C TRP A 87 -7.37 -3.03 -19.68
N LEU A 88 -6.74 -2.65 -18.59
CA LEU A 88 -7.38 -2.56 -17.27
C LEU A 88 -7.18 -1.14 -16.73
N PHE A 89 -8.27 -0.48 -16.37
CA PHE A 89 -8.28 0.79 -15.64
C PHE A 89 -8.72 0.50 -14.22
N ASP A 90 -7.96 1.02 -13.27
CA ASP A 90 -8.17 0.80 -11.85
C ASP A 90 -8.18 2.15 -11.12
N LEU A 91 -9.19 2.38 -10.30
CA LEU A 91 -9.30 3.54 -9.43
C LEU A 91 -9.71 3.07 -8.04
N GLU A 92 -8.81 3.25 -7.08
CA GLU A 92 -9.10 3.02 -5.68
C GLU A 92 -9.26 4.36 -4.95
N LEU A 93 -10.42 4.56 -4.34
CA LEU A 93 -10.71 5.69 -3.46
C LEU A 93 -10.49 5.26 -2.02
N LEU A 94 -9.78 6.08 -1.27
CA LEU A 94 -9.38 5.82 0.11
C LEU A 94 -9.95 6.89 1.04
N GLY A 95 -10.64 6.45 2.08
CA GLY A 95 -10.97 7.29 3.21
C GLY A 95 -10.33 6.72 4.46
N SER A 96 -9.64 7.51 5.26
CA SER A 96 -8.95 6.99 6.43
C SER A 96 -9.05 7.89 7.64
N ARG A 97 -9.01 7.27 8.82
CA ARG A 97 -8.94 7.91 10.12
C ARG A 97 -7.91 7.19 10.98
N GLY A 98 -6.91 7.95 11.44
CA GLY A 98 -5.91 7.49 12.39
C GLY A 98 -6.03 8.24 13.71
N THR A 99 -5.76 7.57 14.83
CA THR A 99 -5.68 8.18 16.16
C THR A 99 -4.40 7.77 16.85
N HIS A 100 -3.73 8.74 17.49
CA HIS A 100 -2.61 8.50 18.39
C HIS A 100 -3.09 8.65 19.85
N GLY A 101 -2.89 7.62 20.66
CA GLY A 101 -3.43 7.60 22.02
C GLY A 101 -2.77 8.56 23.00
N GLN A 102 -1.46 8.82 22.83
CA GLN A 102 -0.71 9.66 23.76
C GLN A 102 -0.91 11.17 23.55
N ASP A 103 -1.10 11.59 22.31
CA ASP A 103 -1.15 13.01 21.95
C ASP A 103 -2.56 13.49 21.60
N GLY A 104 -3.53 12.58 21.60
CA GLY A 104 -4.90 12.87 21.14
C GLY A 104 -4.99 13.27 19.66
N TYR A 105 -3.89 13.17 18.92
CA TYR A 105 -3.83 13.55 17.51
C TYR A 105 -4.76 12.65 16.69
N ARG A 106 -5.57 13.29 15.87
CA ARG A 106 -6.51 12.59 14.98
C ARG A 106 -6.27 13.05 13.55
N GLU A 107 -6.04 12.10 12.67
CA GLU A 107 -5.99 12.35 11.24
C GLU A 107 -7.26 11.78 10.58
N ARG A 108 -7.89 12.59 9.75
CA ARG A 108 -8.95 12.14 8.85
C ARG A 108 -8.65 12.71 7.47
N LYS A 109 -8.35 11.84 6.53
CA LYS A 109 -7.96 12.24 5.17
C LYS A 109 -8.52 11.28 4.13
N ALA A 110 -8.67 11.81 2.92
CA ALA A 110 -8.98 11.04 1.73
C ALA A 110 -7.76 10.94 0.84
N GLY A 111 -7.72 9.87 0.07
CA GLY A 111 -6.69 9.61 -0.93
C GLY A 111 -7.26 8.79 -2.08
N PHE A 112 -6.41 8.52 -3.05
CA PHE A 112 -6.75 7.64 -4.16
C PHE A 112 -5.49 7.04 -4.77
N VAL A 113 -5.69 5.91 -5.47
CA VAL A 113 -4.71 5.30 -6.36
C VAL A 113 -5.39 5.11 -7.70
N ALA A 114 -4.79 5.61 -8.76
CA ALA A 114 -5.29 5.42 -10.12
C ALA A 114 -4.24 4.67 -10.92
N ALA A 115 -4.63 3.64 -11.66
CA ALA A 115 -3.74 2.86 -12.49
C ALA A 115 -4.33 2.56 -13.85
N VAL A 116 -3.45 2.40 -14.82
CA VAL A 116 -3.73 1.79 -16.11
C VAL A 116 -2.73 0.66 -16.34
N THR A 117 -3.24 -0.49 -16.70
CA THR A 117 -2.46 -1.66 -17.08
C THR A 117 -2.72 -1.97 -18.54
N TYR A 118 -1.65 -2.28 -19.27
CA TYR A 118 -1.72 -2.71 -20.64
C TYR A 118 -0.82 -3.92 -20.89
N GLY A 119 -1.35 -4.88 -21.61
CA GLY A 119 -0.65 -6.11 -21.95
C GLY A 119 -1.42 -7.34 -21.50
N GLU A 120 -0.75 -8.45 -21.55
CA GLU A 120 -1.26 -9.75 -21.12
C GLU A 120 -0.06 -10.59 -20.67
N LEU A 121 0.05 -10.81 -19.38
CA LEU A 121 1.07 -11.64 -18.78
C LEU A 121 0.54 -13.06 -18.60
N ASP A 122 1.10 -14.01 -19.34
CA ASP A 122 0.88 -15.45 -19.15
C ASP A 122 2.23 -16.09 -18.79
N GLU A 123 2.42 -16.39 -17.52
CA GLU A 123 3.66 -16.95 -16.98
C GLU A 123 4.08 -18.28 -17.64
N ARG A 124 3.13 -18.96 -18.29
CA ARG A 124 3.33 -20.23 -19.00
C ARG A 124 3.79 -20.04 -20.44
N LYS A 125 3.78 -18.78 -20.93
CA LYS A 125 4.05 -18.47 -22.32
C LYS A 125 5.16 -17.43 -22.45
N GLY A 126 6.32 -17.87 -22.91
CA GLY A 126 7.45 -16.97 -23.16
C GLY A 126 7.09 -15.86 -24.16
N GLY A 127 7.61 -14.66 -23.93
CA GLY A 127 7.39 -13.49 -24.77
C GLY A 127 6.13 -12.69 -24.45
N THR A 128 5.29 -13.12 -23.49
CA THR A 128 4.16 -12.30 -23.02
C THR A 128 4.64 -11.23 -22.03
N TRP A 129 3.93 -10.13 -21.99
CA TRP A 129 4.30 -9.02 -21.13
C TRP A 129 3.11 -8.18 -20.72
N GLU A 130 3.27 -7.46 -19.61
CA GLU A 130 2.33 -6.50 -19.06
C GLU A 130 3.08 -5.28 -18.54
N THR A 131 2.48 -4.12 -18.64
CA THR A 131 3.00 -2.89 -18.03
C THR A 131 1.89 -2.13 -17.36
N TRP A 132 2.20 -1.48 -16.24
CA TRP A 132 1.29 -0.57 -15.61
C TRP A 132 1.92 0.79 -15.33
N LEU A 133 1.09 1.81 -15.39
CA LEU A 133 1.37 3.15 -14.89
C LEU A 133 0.39 3.44 -13.76
N ARG A 134 0.89 3.89 -12.61
CA ARG A 134 0.10 4.13 -11.41
C ARG A 134 0.42 5.49 -10.80
N TYR A 135 -0.61 6.19 -10.37
CA TYR A 135 -0.47 7.40 -9.57
C TYR A 135 -1.03 7.17 -8.18
N TYR A 136 -0.27 7.57 -7.18
CA TYR A 136 -0.58 7.44 -5.77
C TYR A 136 -0.87 8.80 -5.14
N HIS A 137 -1.90 8.88 -4.35
CA HIS A 137 -2.20 9.98 -3.44
C HIS A 137 -2.72 9.37 -2.14
N GLN A 138 -1.80 8.86 -1.31
CA GLN A 138 -2.11 8.08 -0.11
C GLN A 138 -1.79 8.86 1.16
N PRO A 139 -2.77 9.15 2.01
CA PRO A 139 -2.52 9.70 3.34
C PRO A 139 -1.90 8.65 4.26
N GLN A 140 -1.12 9.10 5.25
CA GLN A 140 -0.46 8.24 6.23
C GLN A 140 -1.45 7.29 6.91
N SER A 141 -2.62 7.79 7.32
CA SER A 141 -3.63 6.99 8.01
C SER A 141 -4.27 5.89 7.15
N SER A 142 -4.07 5.90 5.82
CA SER A 142 -4.53 4.83 4.92
C SER A 142 -3.51 3.70 4.75
N ILE A 143 -2.30 3.85 5.26
CA ILE A 143 -1.21 2.90 5.08
C ILE A 143 -1.09 2.03 6.32
N LEU A 144 -1.22 0.72 6.15
CA LEU A 144 -0.93 -0.26 7.20
C LEU A 144 0.55 -0.61 7.14
N PHE A 145 1.30 -0.14 8.11
CA PHE A 145 2.77 -0.19 8.16
C PHE A 145 3.40 -1.58 7.91
N HIS A 146 2.66 -2.65 8.17
CA HIS A 146 3.17 -4.02 8.04
C HIS A 146 2.65 -4.78 6.81
N THR A 147 1.87 -4.14 5.95
CA THR A 147 1.22 -4.83 4.82
C THR A 147 1.74 -4.37 3.46
N MET A 148 2.60 -3.36 3.45
CA MET A 148 3.20 -2.87 2.22
C MET A 148 4.63 -3.41 2.13
N ASP A 149 4.88 -4.21 1.11
CA ASP A 149 6.22 -4.57 0.70
C ASP A 149 7.07 -3.34 0.43
N GLY A 150 8.37 -3.45 0.63
CA GLY A 150 9.34 -2.38 0.67
C GLY A 150 9.49 -1.49 -0.56
N ASP A 151 8.65 -1.66 -1.57
CA ASP A 151 8.73 -0.97 -2.86
C ASP A 151 8.57 0.55 -2.77
N THR A 152 7.92 1.05 -1.72
CA THR A 152 7.69 2.49 -1.50
C THR A 152 8.59 3.12 -0.43
N GLY A 153 9.57 2.39 0.12
CA GLY A 153 10.58 2.90 1.03
C GLY A 153 10.02 3.62 2.27
N PHE A 154 10.69 4.70 2.69
CA PHE A 154 10.32 5.47 3.88
C PHE A 154 9.01 6.24 3.79
N PHE A 155 8.42 6.39 2.60
CA PHE A 155 7.16 7.12 2.40
C PHE A 155 5.96 6.51 3.11
N GLN A 156 6.02 5.23 3.43
CA GLN A 156 4.95 4.53 4.16
C GLN A 156 4.58 5.19 5.49
N ARG A 157 5.52 5.92 6.11
CA ARG A 157 5.32 6.53 7.44
C ARG A 157 4.64 7.89 7.43
N GLN A 158 4.61 8.56 6.28
CA GLN A 158 4.17 9.96 6.21
C GLN A 158 3.01 10.17 5.22
N GLY A 159 2.61 9.10 4.55
CA GLY A 159 1.80 9.22 3.35
C GLY A 159 2.63 9.76 2.20
N PHE A 160 2.22 9.46 0.99
CA PHE A 160 2.98 9.83 -0.20
C PHE A 160 2.08 10.11 -1.39
N GLN A 161 2.67 10.76 -2.37
CA GLN A 161 2.08 10.95 -3.69
C GLN A 161 3.16 10.84 -4.76
N GLY A 162 2.78 10.41 -5.94
CA GLY A 162 3.69 10.30 -7.06
C GLY A 162 3.31 9.19 -8.03
N TRP A 163 4.24 8.87 -8.91
CA TRP A 163 4.06 7.94 -10.00
C TRP A 163 4.89 6.69 -9.81
N GLY A 164 4.35 5.57 -10.23
CA GLY A 164 5.07 4.32 -10.41
C GLY A 164 4.80 3.75 -11.79
N VAL A 165 5.78 3.08 -12.34
CA VAL A 165 5.69 2.31 -13.58
C VAL A 165 6.37 0.98 -13.38
N ARG A 166 5.81 -0.07 -13.97
CA ARG A 166 6.42 -1.40 -13.97
C ARG A 166 6.12 -2.11 -15.28
N MET A 167 7.07 -2.91 -15.71
CA MET A 167 6.94 -3.84 -16.82
C MET A 167 7.37 -5.22 -16.36
N ASP A 168 6.51 -6.20 -16.60
CA ASP A 168 6.77 -7.62 -16.40
C ASP A 168 6.88 -8.29 -17.76
N TYR A 169 7.87 -9.16 -17.94
CA TYR A 169 8.14 -9.88 -19.18
C TYR A 169 8.47 -11.34 -18.89
N VAL A 170 7.77 -12.26 -19.54
CA VAL A 170 8.06 -13.69 -19.45
C VAL A 170 9.19 -14.05 -20.39
N VAL A 171 10.37 -14.25 -19.83
CA VAL A 171 11.59 -14.59 -20.60
C VAL A 171 11.45 -15.96 -21.24
N PHE A 172 11.02 -16.94 -20.45
CA PHE A 172 10.60 -18.28 -20.89
C PHE A 172 9.56 -18.82 -19.87
N PRO A 173 8.79 -19.86 -20.21
CA PRO A 173 7.77 -20.40 -19.32
C PRO A 173 8.31 -20.64 -17.91
N GLY A 174 7.65 -20.04 -16.92
CA GLY A 174 8.04 -20.11 -15.51
C GLY A 174 9.09 -19.11 -15.07
N LEU A 175 9.64 -18.24 -15.95
CA LEU A 175 10.57 -17.18 -15.57
C LEU A 175 10.08 -15.80 -15.99
N VAL A 176 9.77 -14.96 -15.01
CA VAL A 176 9.33 -13.57 -15.22
C VAL A 176 10.45 -12.62 -14.79
N TRP A 177 10.83 -11.71 -15.68
CA TRP A 177 11.66 -10.56 -15.37
C TRP A 177 10.78 -9.32 -15.22
N ALA A 178 11.04 -8.54 -14.18
CA ALA A 178 10.33 -7.29 -13.92
C ALA A 178 11.33 -6.14 -13.77
N ILE A 179 10.94 -4.98 -14.26
CA ILE A 179 11.59 -3.69 -14.00
C ILE A 179 10.54 -2.70 -13.55
N GLU A 180 10.85 -1.94 -12.49
CA GLU A 180 9.94 -0.94 -11.95
C GLU A 180 10.67 0.34 -11.56
N GLY A 181 9.95 1.44 -11.60
CA GLY A 181 10.46 2.73 -11.21
C GLY A 181 9.39 3.58 -10.54
N PHE A 182 9.78 4.27 -9.46
CA PHE A 182 8.87 5.16 -8.74
C PHE A 182 9.50 6.54 -8.62
N ARG A 183 8.67 7.56 -8.76
CA ARG A 183 8.97 8.94 -8.40
C ARG A 183 7.96 9.40 -7.37
N LEU A 184 8.36 9.37 -6.12
CA LEU A 184 7.50 9.63 -4.98
C LEU A 184 7.95 10.88 -4.22
N GLN A 185 7.00 11.54 -3.60
CA GLN A 185 7.23 12.60 -2.61
C GLN A 185 6.31 12.40 -1.43
N ASN A 186 6.78 12.74 -0.23
CA ASN A 186 5.94 12.68 0.94
C ASN A 186 4.84 13.74 0.88
N ARG A 187 3.71 13.42 1.47
CA ARG A 187 2.67 14.42 1.77
C ARG A 187 3.05 15.11 3.06
N LYS A 188 3.06 16.44 3.09
CA LYS A 188 3.30 17.19 4.32
C LYS A 188 2.26 16.80 5.37
N ALA A 189 2.69 16.01 6.34
CA ALA A 189 1.89 15.61 7.48
C ALA A 189 2.49 16.26 8.74
N GLY A 190 2.02 17.44 9.11
CA GLY A 190 2.39 18.10 10.34
C GLY A 190 3.75 18.82 10.35
N PRO A 191 4.12 19.47 11.48
CA PRO A 191 5.24 20.40 11.57
C PRO A 191 6.63 19.74 11.59
N PHE A 192 6.73 18.41 11.60
CA PHE A 192 7.99 17.69 11.77
C PHE A 192 8.47 16.91 10.54
N THR A 193 7.86 17.13 9.38
CA THR A 193 8.22 16.36 8.18
C THR A 193 9.07 17.20 7.23
N ARG A 194 10.28 16.71 6.94
CA ARG A 194 11.08 17.22 5.84
C ARG A 194 10.44 16.83 4.51
N ASP A 195 10.56 17.67 3.49
CA ASP A 195 10.17 17.33 2.14
C ASP A 195 11.14 16.27 1.59
N PHE A 196 10.64 15.06 1.42
CA PHE A 196 11.36 13.98 0.74
C PHE A 196 10.84 13.82 -0.68
N ARG A 197 11.78 13.73 -1.60
CA ARG A 197 11.52 13.28 -2.98
C ARG A 197 12.51 12.18 -3.28
N GLU A 198 12.00 11.09 -3.75
CA GLU A 198 12.81 9.91 -4.01
C GLU A 198 12.51 9.32 -5.38
N TRP A 199 13.57 8.80 -6.00
CA TRP A 199 13.49 7.91 -7.14
C TRP A 199 13.88 6.53 -6.65
N VAL A 200 13.02 5.56 -6.93
CA VAL A 200 13.31 4.15 -6.67
C VAL A 200 13.31 3.44 -8.00
N LEU A 201 14.35 2.68 -8.27
CA LEU A 201 14.45 1.81 -9.43
C LEU A 201 14.72 0.41 -8.92
N GLY A 202 13.89 -0.53 -9.34
CA GLY A 202 13.97 -1.93 -8.98
C GLY A 202 14.00 -2.83 -10.21
N THR A 203 14.63 -3.99 -10.05
CA THR A 203 14.51 -5.09 -11.00
C THR A 203 14.45 -6.39 -10.23
N SER A 204 13.65 -7.32 -10.68
CA SER A 204 13.50 -8.63 -10.06
C SER A 204 13.34 -9.74 -11.10
N VAL A 205 13.68 -10.95 -10.69
CA VAL A 205 13.44 -12.16 -11.48
C VAL A 205 12.71 -13.14 -10.59
N THR A 206 11.56 -13.62 -11.04
CA THR A 206 10.72 -14.58 -10.32
C THR A 206 10.66 -15.89 -11.12
N ALA A 207 10.97 -17.00 -10.47
CA ALA A 207 10.82 -18.34 -11.04
C ALA A 207 9.64 -19.07 -10.40
N TYR A 208 8.79 -19.65 -11.24
CA TYR A 208 7.63 -20.46 -10.85
C TYR A 208 7.95 -21.94 -11.17
N PHE A 209 7.83 -22.82 -10.18
CA PHE A 209 8.14 -24.25 -10.28
C PHE A 209 6.88 -25.10 -10.19
#